data_536bef686e1f88bda2f68539802c8e9c
#
_entry.id   536bef686e1f88bda2f68539802c8e9c
#
_cell.length_a   1.000
_cell.length_b   1.000
_cell.length_c   1.000
_cell.angle_alpha   90.00
_cell.angle_beta   90.00
_cell.angle_gamma   90.00
#
_symmetry.space_group_name_H-M   'P 1'
#
loop_
_entity.id
_entity.type
_entity.pdbx_description
1 polymer ?
#
loop_
_entity_poly.entity_id
_entity_poly.type
_entity_poly.pdbx_seq_one_letter_code
_entity_poly.pdbx_strand_id
1 'polypeptide(L)'
;IAETISIPRLEDMQDRIYIPKPLSERMQVAEQEMAGENRLVTALFADISGFTPLSRQYSSERVVEIVNACFKSVVDVVLNYEGNINRFIGDCVLAFFGAPITHENDPERSILAALDIQTEVKKLSLSLKVGINSGMMYFGPIGTPKHQEISAYGPDINMAKRLQEAAKPG
;
A
#
# COMPACT_ATOMS: atom_id res chain seq x y z
N ILE A 1 0.26 -22.16 -22.27
CA ILE A 1 -0.84 -22.60 -21.40
C ILE A 1 -1.02 -21.44 -20.43
N ALA A 2 -2.12 -20.67 -20.62
CA ALA A 2 -2.43 -19.57 -19.72
C ALA A 2 -2.81 -20.16 -18.35
N GLU A 3 -1.99 -19.91 -17.33
CA GLU A 3 -2.38 -20.24 -15.95
C GLU A 3 -3.65 -19.43 -15.62
N THR A 4 -4.69 -20.13 -15.25
CA THR A 4 -5.96 -19.52 -14.87
C THR A 4 -5.74 -18.77 -13.55
N ILE A 5 -5.84 -17.44 -13.59
CA ILE A 5 -5.78 -16.61 -12.40
C ILE A 5 -6.95 -17.02 -11.48
N SER A 6 -6.62 -17.62 -10.33
CA SER A 6 -7.61 -18.06 -9.34
C SER A 6 -7.98 -16.88 -8.43
N ILE A 7 -9.04 -16.16 -8.80
CA ILE A 7 -9.51 -15.00 -8.01
C ILE A 7 -10.92 -15.32 -7.48
N PRO A 8 -11.19 -15.03 -6.19
CA PRO A 8 -12.53 -15.13 -5.62
C PRO A 8 -13.53 -14.26 -6.37
N ARG A 9 -14.80 -14.66 -6.41
CA ARG A 9 -15.88 -13.85 -7.00
C ARG A 9 -16.20 -12.66 -6.10
N LEU A 10 -16.75 -11.60 -6.68
CA LEU A 10 -17.21 -10.39 -5.94
C LEU A 10 -18.12 -10.71 -4.76
N GLU A 11 -18.91 -11.78 -4.87
CA GLU A 11 -19.81 -12.26 -3.81
C GLU A 11 -19.06 -12.77 -2.58
N ASP A 12 -17.84 -13.30 -2.77
CA ASP A 12 -16.96 -13.78 -1.70
C ASP A 12 -16.14 -12.62 -1.07
N MET A 13 -16.17 -11.42 -1.65
CA MET A 13 -15.41 -10.24 -1.23
C MET A 13 -16.24 -9.23 -0.43
N GLN A 14 -17.44 -9.59 0.03
CA GLN A 14 -18.31 -8.69 0.81
C GLN A 14 -17.79 -8.39 2.22
N ASP A 15 -16.72 -9.03 2.66
CA ASP A 15 -16.05 -8.64 3.89
C ASP A 15 -15.26 -7.36 3.63
N ARG A 16 -15.81 -6.25 4.12
CA ARG A 16 -15.14 -4.95 4.22
C ARG A 16 -13.76 -5.19 4.83
N ILE A 17 -12.74 -4.48 4.33
CA ILE A 17 -11.42 -4.40 4.97
C ILE A 17 -11.66 -4.19 6.46
N TYR A 18 -11.43 -5.23 7.26
CA TYR A 18 -11.60 -5.15 8.69
C TYR A 18 -10.31 -4.58 9.29
N ILE A 19 -10.28 -3.27 9.43
CA ILE A 19 -9.28 -2.64 10.29
C ILE A 19 -9.77 -2.81 11.74
N PRO A 20 -9.00 -3.44 12.62
CA PRO A 20 -9.36 -3.50 14.02
C PRO A 20 -9.67 -2.09 14.54
N LYS A 21 -10.89 -1.88 15.07
CA LYS A 21 -11.33 -0.56 15.55
C LYS A 21 -10.30 0.18 16.43
N PRO A 22 -9.58 -0.51 17.36
CA PRO A 22 -8.57 0.18 18.17
C PRO A 22 -7.42 0.79 17.36
N LEU A 23 -6.99 0.15 16.26
CA LEU A 23 -5.92 0.68 15.41
C LEU A 23 -6.43 1.81 14.52
N SER A 24 -7.60 1.65 13.91
CA SER A 24 -8.21 2.69 13.06
C SER A 24 -8.53 3.95 13.86
N GLU A 25 -9.05 3.82 15.09
CA GLU A 25 -9.31 4.95 15.97
C GLU A 25 -8.02 5.67 16.37
N ARG A 26 -6.96 4.93 16.72
CA ARG A 26 -5.65 5.51 17.04
C ARG A 26 -5.04 6.25 15.84
N MET A 27 -5.16 5.69 14.65
CA MET A 27 -4.69 6.34 13.42
C MET A 27 -5.47 7.62 13.13
N GLN A 28 -6.81 7.59 13.20
CA GLN A 28 -7.66 8.77 12.97
C GLN A 28 -7.40 9.89 13.97
N VAL A 29 -7.24 9.57 15.26
CA VAL A 29 -6.92 10.57 16.29
C VAL A 29 -5.53 11.16 16.03
N ALA A 30 -4.54 10.33 15.73
CA ALA A 30 -3.19 10.79 15.42
C ALA A 30 -3.16 11.68 14.16
N GLU A 31 -3.96 11.37 13.14
CA GLU A 31 -4.07 12.21 11.94
C GLU A 31 -4.78 13.56 12.21
N GLN A 32 -5.82 13.58 13.04
CA GLN A 32 -6.57 14.79 13.38
C GLN A 32 -5.77 15.76 14.23
N GLU A 33 -4.89 15.28 15.10
CA GLU A 33 -4.04 16.08 15.97
C GLU A 33 -2.74 16.54 15.28
N MET A 34 -2.50 16.12 14.05
CA MET A 34 -1.25 16.39 13.35
C MET A 34 -1.20 17.80 12.76
N ALA A 35 -0.36 18.64 13.35
CA ALA A 35 0.01 19.95 12.78
C ALA A 35 0.97 19.86 11.58
N GLY A 36 1.47 18.66 11.29
CA GLY A 36 2.53 18.41 10.30
C GLY A 36 3.93 18.60 10.86
N GLU A 37 4.78 17.63 10.65
CA GLU A 37 6.17 17.65 11.16
C GLU A 37 7.13 16.87 10.26
N ASN A 38 8.42 17.17 10.36
CA ASN A 38 9.46 16.33 9.81
C ASN A 38 9.71 15.14 10.74
N ARG A 39 9.60 13.93 10.18
CA ARG A 39 9.81 12.70 10.94
C ARG A 39 10.44 11.63 10.06
N LEU A 40 11.04 10.63 10.68
CA LEU A 40 11.51 9.46 9.98
C LEU A 40 10.31 8.62 9.55
N VAL A 41 10.15 8.45 8.24
CA VAL A 41 9.07 7.65 7.63
C VAL A 41 9.68 6.65 6.68
N THR A 42 9.15 5.43 6.68
CA THR A 42 9.46 4.42 5.66
C THR A 42 8.30 4.34 4.68
N ALA A 43 8.55 4.71 3.43
CA ALA A 43 7.58 4.61 2.34
C ALA A 43 7.71 3.26 1.64
N LEU A 44 6.59 2.60 1.38
CA LEU A 44 6.47 1.36 0.62
C LEU A 44 5.56 1.59 -0.56
N PHE A 45 6.07 1.35 -1.78
CA PHE A 45 5.27 1.26 -3.01
C PHE A 45 5.16 -0.20 -3.42
N ALA A 46 3.95 -0.66 -3.72
CA ALA A 46 3.67 -2.00 -4.24
C ALA A 46 2.79 -1.89 -5.48
N ASP A 47 3.27 -2.36 -6.62
CA ASP A 47 2.70 -2.17 -7.95
C ASP A 47 2.49 -3.51 -8.65
N ILE A 48 1.33 -3.73 -9.30
CA ILE A 48 1.01 -5.01 -9.94
C ILE A 48 1.85 -5.18 -11.20
N SER A 49 2.68 -6.21 -11.22
CA SER A 49 3.52 -6.52 -12.37
C SER A 49 2.67 -7.03 -13.54
N GLY A 50 2.91 -6.48 -14.73
CA GLY A 50 2.20 -6.89 -15.94
C GLY A 50 0.73 -6.42 -15.99
N PHE A 51 0.36 -5.39 -15.26
CA PHE A 51 -0.99 -4.84 -15.25
C PHE A 51 -1.46 -4.39 -16.64
N THR A 52 -0.63 -3.72 -17.44
CA THR A 52 -0.99 -3.24 -18.79
C THR A 52 -1.41 -4.37 -19.74
N PRO A 53 -0.66 -5.47 -19.90
CA PRO A 53 -1.14 -6.62 -20.66
C PRO A 53 -2.40 -7.25 -20.07
N LEU A 54 -2.48 -7.37 -18.74
CA LEU A 54 -3.63 -7.93 -18.03
C LEU A 54 -4.90 -7.11 -18.31
N SER A 55 -4.83 -5.79 -18.25
CA SER A 55 -5.96 -4.90 -18.50
C SER A 55 -6.46 -4.92 -19.95
N ARG A 56 -5.64 -5.39 -20.89
CA ARG A 56 -6.05 -5.59 -22.30
C ARG A 56 -6.69 -6.95 -22.55
N GLN A 57 -6.44 -7.92 -21.68
CA GLN A 57 -6.88 -9.31 -21.85
C GLN A 57 -8.28 -9.58 -21.26
N TYR A 58 -8.67 -8.79 -20.26
CA TYR A 58 -9.92 -8.98 -19.52
C TYR A 58 -10.86 -7.77 -19.68
N SER A 59 -12.16 -7.97 -19.38
CA SER A 59 -13.12 -6.86 -19.30
C SER A 59 -12.77 -5.93 -18.15
N SER A 60 -13.24 -4.68 -18.21
CA SER A 60 -12.96 -3.66 -17.17
C SER A 60 -13.41 -4.11 -15.77
N GLU A 61 -14.56 -4.78 -15.70
CA GLU A 61 -15.12 -5.31 -14.45
C GLU A 61 -14.18 -6.38 -13.87
N ARG A 62 -13.68 -7.28 -14.72
CA ARG A 62 -12.76 -8.34 -14.29
C ARG A 62 -11.41 -7.78 -13.85
N VAL A 63 -10.92 -6.75 -14.52
CA VAL A 63 -9.70 -6.03 -14.11
C VAL A 63 -9.87 -5.43 -12.72
N VAL A 64 -11.00 -4.77 -12.45
CA VAL A 64 -11.32 -4.20 -11.13
C VAL A 64 -11.38 -5.28 -10.04
N GLU A 65 -11.98 -6.44 -10.32
CA GLU A 65 -11.99 -7.57 -9.38
C GLU A 65 -10.58 -8.03 -9.02
N ILE A 66 -9.70 -8.17 -10.04
CA ILE A 66 -8.31 -8.59 -9.86
C ILE A 66 -7.55 -7.57 -8.99
N VAL A 67 -7.67 -6.29 -9.31
CA VAL A 67 -7.01 -5.21 -8.57
C VAL A 67 -7.50 -5.17 -7.13
N ASN A 68 -8.82 -5.26 -6.91
CA ASN A 68 -9.40 -5.23 -5.57
C ASN A 68 -8.95 -6.44 -4.72
N ALA A 69 -8.86 -7.64 -5.31
CA ALA A 69 -8.34 -8.81 -4.61
C ALA A 69 -6.87 -8.62 -4.19
N CYS A 70 -6.05 -8.08 -5.11
CA CYS A 70 -4.65 -7.75 -4.82
C CYS A 70 -4.54 -6.68 -3.72
N PHE A 71 -5.29 -5.59 -3.84
CA PHE A 71 -5.29 -4.51 -2.86
C PHE A 71 -5.73 -4.98 -1.48
N LYS A 72 -6.75 -5.85 -1.40
CA LYS A 72 -7.15 -6.46 -0.13
C LYS A 72 -5.99 -7.19 0.53
N SER A 73 -5.28 -8.02 -0.20
CA SER A 73 -4.12 -8.74 0.33
C SER A 73 -3.01 -7.79 0.81
N VAL A 74 -2.72 -6.74 0.05
CA VAL A 74 -1.71 -5.74 0.43
C VAL A 74 -2.13 -4.99 1.69
N VAL A 75 -3.39 -4.52 1.75
CA VAL A 75 -3.93 -3.76 2.87
C VAL A 75 -3.94 -4.60 4.14
N ASP A 76 -4.45 -5.84 4.08
CA ASP A 76 -4.51 -6.73 5.24
C ASP A 76 -3.12 -6.95 5.85
N VAL A 77 -2.10 -7.18 5.00
CA VAL A 77 -0.73 -7.38 5.48
C VAL A 77 -0.15 -6.08 6.04
N VAL A 78 -0.26 -4.95 5.34
CA VAL A 78 0.28 -3.66 5.83
C VAL A 78 -0.31 -3.32 7.20
N LEU A 79 -1.61 -3.50 7.39
CA LEU A 79 -2.29 -3.22 8.66
C LEU A 79 -1.87 -4.20 9.77
N ASN A 80 -1.62 -5.48 9.46
CA ASN A 80 -1.10 -6.45 10.42
C ASN A 80 0.29 -6.06 10.95
N TYR A 81 1.07 -5.37 10.14
CA TYR A 81 2.34 -4.78 10.55
C TYR A 81 2.20 -3.33 11.08
N GLU A 82 0.97 -2.88 11.37
CA GLU A 82 0.64 -1.52 11.83
C GLU A 82 1.19 -0.41 10.93
N GLY A 83 1.31 -0.69 9.63
CA GLY A 83 1.55 0.32 8.60
C GLY A 83 0.27 1.06 8.25
N ASN A 84 0.40 2.20 7.63
CA ASN A 84 -0.70 3.07 7.19
C ASN A 84 -0.82 3.04 5.67
N ILE A 85 -2.00 2.71 5.13
CA ILE A 85 -2.30 2.87 3.71
C ILE A 85 -2.59 4.33 3.44
N ASN A 86 -1.76 4.96 2.62
CA ASN A 86 -1.95 6.37 2.26
C ASN A 86 -2.92 6.52 1.08
N ARG A 87 -2.61 5.86 -0.04
CA ARG A 87 -3.48 5.94 -1.23
C ARG A 87 -3.24 4.81 -2.23
N PHE A 88 -4.21 4.66 -3.11
CA PHE A 88 -4.11 3.85 -4.32
C PHE A 88 -3.81 4.75 -5.52
N ILE A 89 -2.82 4.39 -6.33
CA ILE A 89 -2.36 5.16 -7.49
C ILE A 89 -2.43 4.23 -8.71
N GLY A 90 -3.59 4.16 -9.37
CA GLY A 90 -3.83 3.17 -10.41
C GLY A 90 -3.80 1.75 -9.84
N ASP A 91 -2.85 0.94 -10.28
CA ASP A 91 -2.58 -0.43 -9.81
C ASP A 91 -1.47 -0.49 -8.74
N CYS A 92 -1.07 0.65 -8.19
CA CYS A 92 -0.04 0.78 -7.17
C CYS A 92 -0.65 1.16 -5.81
N VAL A 93 -0.11 0.61 -4.73
CA VAL A 93 -0.42 0.98 -3.34
C VAL A 93 0.75 1.75 -2.77
N LEU A 94 0.48 2.89 -2.12
CA LEU A 94 1.43 3.62 -1.28
C LEU A 94 1.06 3.45 0.17
N ALA A 95 1.99 2.94 0.95
CA ALA A 95 1.88 2.77 2.39
C ALA A 95 3.06 3.40 3.13
N PHE A 96 2.82 3.78 4.39
CA PHE A 96 3.83 4.34 5.28
C PHE A 96 3.96 3.52 6.56
N PHE A 97 5.19 3.41 7.05
CA PHE A 97 5.53 2.93 8.38
C PHE A 97 6.26 4.07 9.13
N GLY A 98 5.96 4.25 10.40
CA GLY A 98 6.48 5.39 11.17
C GLY A 98 5.60 6.65 11.12
N ALA A 99 4.44 6.58 10.46
CA ALA A 99 3.48 7.68 10.41
C ALA A 99 2.06 7.15 10.12
N PRO A 100 1.01 7.62 10.80
CA PRO A 100 1.03 8.58 11.91
C PRO A 100 1.59 8.02 13.22
N ILE A 101 1.64 6.70 13.37
CA ILE A 101 2.16 6.00 14.56
C ILE A 101 3.59 5.55 14.28
N THR A 102 4.52 5.85 15.19
CA THR A 102 5.94 5.48 15.09
C THR A 102 6.26 4.29 15.99
N HIS A 103 7.09 3.37 15.46
CA HIS A 103 7.70 2.29 16.19
C HIS A 103 9.22 2.31 15.97
N GLU A 104 9.98 1.71 16.87
CA GLU A 104 11.45 1.72 16.78
C GLU A 104 11.98 0.94 15.57
N ASN A 105 11.20 -0.03 15.06
CA ASN A 105 11.59 -0.95 14.00
C ASN A 105 10.73 -0.81 12.72
N ASP A 106 10.23 0.38 12.43
CA ASP A 106 9.39 0.63 11.24
C ASP A 106 10.03 0.20 9.91
N PRO A 107 11.34 0.42 9.66
CA PRO A 107 11.98 -0.08 8.43
C PRO A 107 11.94 -1.60 8.31
N GLU A 108 12.21 -2.33 9.41
CA GLU A 108 12.19 -3.80 9.43
C GLU A 108 10.77 -4.33 9.22
N ARG A 109 9.78 -3.69 9.84
CA ARG A 109 8.36 -4.03 9.70
C ARG A 109 7.89 -3.86 8.26
N SER A 110 8.33 -2.82 7.58
CA SER A 110 8.03 -2.58 6.18
C SER A 110 8.60 -3.66 5.26
N ILE A 111 9.80 -4.16 5.56
CA ILE A 111 10.45 -5.25 4.80
C ILE A 111 9.70 -6.57 5.04
N LEU A 112 9.37 -6.89 6.29
CA LEU A 112 8.60 -8.09 6.62
C LEU A 112 7.21 -8.05 5.98
N ALA A 113 6.54 -6.91 6.03
CA ALA A 113 5.27 -6.71 5.35
C ALA A 113 5.41 -6.94 3.83
N ALA A 114 6.47 -6.43 3.19
CA ALA A 114 6.71 -6.63 1.76
C ALA A 114 6.88 -8.10 1.40
N LEU A 115 7.61 -8.88 2.20
CA LEU A 115 7.78 -10.32 1.99
C LEU A 115 6.46 -11.09 2.13
N ASP A 116 5.66 -10.76 3.14
CA ASP A 116 4.35 -11.37 3.33
C ASP A 116 3.36 -10.96 2.23
N ILE A 117 3.38 -9.70 1.79
CA ILE A 117 2.60 -9.23 0.63
C ILE A 117 2.92 -10.07 -0.61
N GLN A 118 4.20 -10.28 -0.93
CA GLN A 118 4.60 -11.11 -2.08
C GLN A 118 4.05 -12.54 -1.95
N THR A 119 4.08 -13.10 -0.74
CA THR A 119 3.55 -14.44 -0.48
C THR A 119 2.04 -14.51 -0.67
N GLU A 120 1.29 -13.55 -0.15
CA GLU A 120 -0.18 -13.51 -0.26
C GLU A 120 -0.64 -13.26 -1.70
N VAL A 121 -0.01 -12.31 -2.39
CA VAL A 121 -0.37 -11.96 -3.77
C VAL A 121 -0.03 -13.09 -4.75
N LYS A 122 1.02 -13.87 -4.48
CA LYS A 122 1.34 -15.06 -5.27
C LYS A 122 0.23 -16.12 -5.24
N LYS A 123 -0.56 -16.22 -4.17
CA LYS A 123 -1.74 -17.11 -4.10
C LYS A 123 -2.82 -16.73 -5.12
N LEU A 124 -2.85 -15.48 -5.55
CA LEU A 124 -3.72 -14.95 -6.60
C LEU A 124 -3.15 -15.14 -8.03
N SER A 125 -2.01 -15.82 -8.17
CA SER A 125 -1.24 -15.90 -9.42
C SER A 125 -0.81 -14.53 -9.96
N LEU A 126 -0.58 -13.58 -9.05
CA LEU A 126 -0.07 -12.25 -9.35
C LEU A 126 1.33 -12.09 -8.77
N SER A 127 2.06 -11.08 -9.24
CA SER A 127 3.33 -10.65 -8.66
C SER A 127 3.37 -9.14 -8.55
N LEU A 128 4.11 -8.64 -7.57
CA LEU A 128 4.29 -7.20 -7.37
C LEU A 128 5.75 -6.81 -7.57
N LYS A 129 5.93 -5.56 -7.96
CA LYS A 129 7.19 -4.84 -7.78
C LYS A 129 7.08 -3.99 -6.53
N VAL A 130 7.98 -4.17 -5.59
CA VAL A 130 7.97 -3.44 -4.32
C VAL A 130 9.22 -2.59 -4.21
N GLY A 131 9.07 -1.35 -3.78
CA GLY A 131 10.15 -0.43 -3.46
C GLY A 131 9.95 0.17 -2.09
N ILE A 132 11.00 0.16 -1.28
CA ILE A 132 10.98 0.66 0.10
C ILE A 132 12.15 1.62 0.27
N ASN A 133 11.89 2.76 0.92
CA ASN A 133 12.94 3.68 1.34
C ASN A 133 12.54 4.38 2.63
N SER A 134 13.50 4.57 3.51
CA SER A 134 13.34 5.29 4.77
C SER A 134 14.09 6.60 4.71
N GLY A 135 13.49 7.67 5.21
CA GLY A 135 14.13 8.98 5.27
C GLY A 135 13.33 9.98 6.05
N MET A 136 13.92 11.15 6.24
CA MET A 136 13.24 12.29 6.87
C MET A 136 12.27 12.91 5.87
N MET A 137 10.98 12.85 6.17
CA MET A 137 9.91 13.38 5.34
C MET A 137 9.02 14.30 6.17
N TYR A 138 8.49 15.34 5.55
CA TYR A 138 7.34 16.04 6.13
C TYR A 138 6.16 15.10 6.09
N PHE A 139 5.48 14.89 7.21
CA PHE A 139 4.23 14.14 7.29
C PHE A 139 3.16 15.04 7.92
N GLY A 140 2.05 15.21 7.22
CA GLY A 140 0.98 16.09 7.68
C GLY A 140 0.04 16.50 6.56
N PRO A 141 -0.79 17.54 6.81
CA PRO A 141 -1.75 18.02 5.82
C PRO A 141 -1.05 18.64 4.61
N ILE A 142 -1.41 18.17 3.43
CA ILE A 142 -0.91 18.65 2.14
C ILE A 142 -2.11 19.06 1.28
N GLY A 143 -2.07 20.25 0.70
CA GLY A 143 -3.13 20.76 -0.16
C GLY A 143 -3.56 22.18 0.20
N THR A 144 -4.81 22.48 -0.08
CA THR A 144 -5.42 23.79 0.17
C THR A 144 -6.48 23.68 1.29
N PRO A 145 -6.90 24.80 1.92
CA PRO A 145 -7.94 24.75 2.94
C PRO A 145 -9.26 24.10 2.49
N LYS A 146 -9.50 24.04 1.18
CA LYS A 146 -10.71 23.43 0.60
C LYS A 146 -10.53 21.95 0.24
N HIS A 147 -9.29 21.48 0.14
CA HIS A 147 -8.98 20.09 -0.20
C HIS A 147 -7.59 19.74 0.34
N GLN A 148 -7.59 19.03 1.45
CA GLN A 148 -6.36 18.56 2.13
C GLN A 148 -6.41 17.04 2.26
N GLU A 149 -5.24 16.43 2.21
CA GLU A 149 -5.01 15.04 2.54
C GLU A 149 -3.82 14.94 3.50
N ILE A 150 -3.84 13.95 4.38
CA ILE A 150 -2.68 13.65 5.22
C ILE A 150 -1.75 12.73 4.44
N SER A 151 -0.51 13.16 4.25
CA SER A 151 0.46 12.39 3.46
C SER A 151 1.90 12.77 3.82
N ALA A 152 2.87 12.01 3.29
CA ALA A 152 4.28 12.33 3.37
C ALA A 152 4.75 13.10 2.13
N TYR A 153 5.72 14.00 2.31
CA TYR A 153 6.37 14.73 1.24
C TYR A 153 7.87 14.85 1.49
N GLY A 154 8.65 14.58 0.46
CA GLY A 154 10.11 14.68 0.51
C GLY A 154 10.80 13.86 -0.57
N PRO A 155 12.12 14.04 -0.77
CA PRO A 155 12.87 13.31 -1.82
C PRO A 155 12.91 11.81 -1.59
N ASP A 156 12.83 11.38 -0.34
CA ASP A 156 12.92 9.96 0.03
C ASP A 156 11.68 9.15 -0.41
N ILE A 157 10.50 9.77 -0.52
CA ILE A 157 9.32 9.09 -1.08
C ILE A 157 9.52 8.81 -2.58
N ASN A 158 10.16 9.74 -3.31
CA ASN A 158 10.48 9.56 -4.73
C ASN A 158 11.54 8.47 -4.92
N MET A 159 12.45 8.31 -3.95
CA MET A 159 13.43 7.21 -3.97
C MET A 159 12.74 5.86 -3.84
N ALA A 160 11.78 5.71 -2.92
CA ALA A 160 10.98 4.49 -2.78
C ALA A 160 10.27 4.13 -4.11
N LYS A 161 9.70 5.13 -4.80
CA LYS A 161 9.05 4.91 -6.10
C LYS A 161 10.05 4.46 -7.17
N ARG A 162 11.22 5.08 -7.26
CA ARG A 162 12.28 4.67 -8.20
C ARG A 162 12.77 3.24 -7.93
N LEU A 163 12.90 2.86 -6.67
CA LEU A 163 13.26 1.49 -6.29
C LEU A 163 12.20 0.49 -6.73
N GLN A 164 10.92 0.84 -6.57
CA GLN A 164 9.80 0.02 -7.04
C GLN A 164 9.84 -0.14 -8.58
N GLU A 165 10.08 0.94 -9.33
CA GLU A 165 10.17 0.91 -10.80
C GLU A 165 11.35 0.02 -11.28
N ALA A 166 12.48 0.06 -10.59
CA ALA A 166 13.66 -0.72 -10.88
C ALA A 166 13.57 -2.19 -10.42
N ALA A 167 12.65 -2.51 -9.52
CA ALA A 167 12.50 -3.84 -8.95
C ALA A 167 12.09 -4.87 -10.00
N LYS A 168 12.52 -6.13 -9.78
CA LYS A 168 11.98 -7.29 -10.50
C LYS A 168 10.69 -7.75 -9.85
N PRO A 169 9.78 -8.38 -10.62
CA PRO A 169 8.58 -9.01 -10.06
C PRO A 169 8.93 -10.15 -9.08
N GLY A 170 8.28 -10.19 -7.92
CA GLY A 170 8.40 -11.25 -6.92
C GLY A 170 9.48 -11.06 -5.90
#